data_9e6fdfd02d85a41375e0f8c6dde352f7
#
_entry.id   9e6fdfd02d85a41375e0f8c6dde352f7
#
_cell.length_a   1.000
_cell.length_b   1.000
_cell.length_c   1.000
_cell.angle_alpha   90.00
_cell.angle_beta   90.00
_cell.angle_gamma   90.00
#
_symmetry.space_group_name_H-M   'P 1'
#
loop_
_entity.id
_entity.type
_entity.pdbx_description
1 polymer ?
#
loop_
_entity_poly.entity_id
_entity_poly.type
_entity_poly.pdbx_seq_one_letter_code
_entity_poly.pdbx_strand_id
1 'polypeptide(L)'
;MTKRELIEQLIEMTKKQTVALQEEDVDRYIELLNGRQAILNQIQVLHEVQPETKEQHEEELVTELKTIDDANRMEFERQFEEVKKKLREVRIMKKREEQYNNPYDVSWEEGVFFDKKETR
;
A
#
# COMPACT_ATOMS: atom_id res chain seq x y z
N MET A 1 -4.60 -18.94 -21.39
CA MET A 1 -5.42 -18.66 -20.20
C MET A 1 -6.62 -17.84 -20.54
N THR A 2 -7.76 -18.22 -20.01
CA THR A 2 -8.98 -17.45 -20.23
C THR A 2 -9.02 -16.24 -19.31
N LYS A 3 -9.85 -15.27 -19.66
CA LYS A 3 -10.04 -14.08 -18.85
C LYS A 3 -10.54 -14.44 -17.45
N ARG A 4 -11.46 -15.43 -17.38
CA ARG A 4 -11.97 -15.92 -16.10
C ARG A 4 -10.86 -16.46 -15.21
N GLU A 5 -9.97 -17.27 -15.77
CA GLU A 5 -8.85 -17.83 -15.03
C GLU A 5 -7.93 -16.75 -14.50
N LEU A 6 -7.70 -15.70 -15.30
CA LEU A 6 -6.87 -14.57 -14.87
C LEU A 6 -7.53 -13.80 -13.73
N ILE A 7 -8.85 -13.60 -13.80
CA ILE A 7 -9.58 -12.93 -12.72
C ILE A 7 -9.53 -13.79 -11.45
N GLU A 8 -9.65 -15.09 -11.56
CA GLU A 8 -9.55 -16.00 -10.42
C GLU A 8 -8.17 -15.94 -9.78
N GLN A 9 -7.11 -15.87 -10.60
CA GLN A 9 -5.75 -15.68 -10.09
C GLN A 9 -5.61 -14.36 -9.37
N LEU A 10 -6.21 -13.32 -9.91
CA LEU A 10 -6.18 -12.00 -9.31
C LEU A 10 -6.85 -12.01 -7.94
N ILE A 11 -7.98 -12.69 -7.83
CA ILE A 11 -8.69 -12.86 -6.55
C ILE A 11 -7.80 -13.58 -5.54
N GLU A 12 -7.14 -14.66 -5.97
CA GLU A 12 -6.24 -15.40 -5.08
C GLU A 12 -5.10 -14.53 -4.56
N MET A 13 -4.49 -13.73 -5.44
CA MET A 13 -3.44 -12.81 -5.02
C MET A 13 -3.97 -11.75 -4.08
N THR A 14 -5.18 -11.27 -4.32
CA THR A 14 -5.81 -10.26 -3.46
C THR A 14 -6.10 -10.82 -2.08
N LYS A 15 -6.50 -12.08 -1.99
CA LYS A 15 -6.68 -12.77 -0.70
C LYS A 15 -5.35 -12.91 0.04
N LYS A 16 -4.27 -13.19 -0.68
CA LYS A 16 -2.94 -13.23 -0.08
C LYS A 16 -2.53 -11.87 0.44
N GLN A 17 -2.93 -10.80 -0.24
CA GLN A 17 -2.70 -9.44 0.24
C GLN A 17 -3.44 -9.20 1.56
N THR A 18 -4.65 -9.73 1.71
CA THR A 18 -5.39 -9.62 2.96
C THR A 18 -4.60 -10.25 4.11
N VAL A 19 -4.06 -11.45 3.87
CA VAL A 19 -3.25 -12.14 4.87
C VAL A 19 -2.00 -11.33 5.22
N ALA A 20 -1.33 -10.79 4.21
CA ALA A 20 -0.14 -9.98 4.44
C ALA A 20 -0.46 -8.77 5.33
N LEU A 21 -1.60 -8.12 5.09
CA LEU A 21 -2.01 -6.98 5.91
C LEU A 21 -2.36 -7.40 7.34
N GLN A 22 -3.00 -8.57 7.49
CA GLN A 22 -3.30 -9.11 8.82
C GLN A 22 -2.04 -9.39 9.62
N GLU A 23 -0.97 -9.78 8.93
CA GLU A 23 0.33 -10.04 9.55
C GLU A 23 1.20 -8.80 9.63
N GLU A 24 0.66 -7.67 9.16
CA GLU A 24 1.38 -6.39 9.09
C GLU A 24 2.65 -6.48 8.27
N ASP A 25 2.64 -7.34 7.26
CA ASP A 25 3.75 -7.52 6.35
C ASP A 25 3.54 -6.63 5.11
N VAL A 26 3.90 -5.38 5.26
CA VAL A 26 3.70 -4.36 4.22
C VAL A 26 4.52 -4.67 2.98
N ASP A 27 5.74 -5.16 3.17
CA ASP A 27 6.60 -5.51 2.03
C ASP A 27 5.96 -6.59 1.18
N ARG A 28 5.38 -7.60 1.81
CA ARG A 28 4.69 -8.67 1.10
C ARG A 28 3.47 -8.14 0.37
N TYR A 29 2.72 -7.24 0.99
CA TYR A 29 1.56 -6.61 0.37
C TYR A 29 1.96 -5.87 -0.92
N ILE A 30 3.02 -5.08 -0.87
CA ILE A 30 3.51 -4.33 -2.03
C ILE A 30 4.03 -5.27 -3.11
N GLU A 31 4.73 -6.32 -2.72
CA GLU A 31 5.23 -7.33 -3.66
C GLU A 31 4.07 -7.97 -4.43
N LEU A 32 3.01 -8.33 -3.72
CA LEU A 32 1.80 -8.89 -4.35
C LEU A 32 1.10 -7.87 -5.24
N LEU A 33 1.08 -6.61 -4.82
CA LEU A 33 0.50 -5.54 -5.61
C LEU A 33 1.23 -5.40 -6.95
N ASN A 34 2.54 -5.46 -6.93
CA ASN A 34 3.35 -5.40 -8.15
C ASN A 34 3.11 -6.64 -9.03
N GLY A 35 2.99 -7.81 -8.43
CA GLY A 35 2.71 -9.04 -9.17
C GLY A 35 1.36 -9.02 -9.85
N ARG A 36 0.37 -8.35 -9.26
CA ARG A 36 -0.95 -8.22 -9.84
C ARG A 36 -0.93 -7.45 -11.17
N GLN A 37 0.01 -6.53 -11.33
CA GLN A 37 0.06 -5.71 -12.53
C GLN A 37 0.23 -6.54 -13.80
N ALA A 38 1.03 -7.59 -13.74
CA ALA A 38 1.21 -8.47 -14.89
C ALA A 38 -0.10 -9.15 -15.31
N ILE A 39 -0.88 -9.58 -14.32
CA ILE A 39 -2.17 -10.23 -14.59
C ILE A 39 -3.16 -9.22 -15.15
N LEU A 40 -3.18 -8.01 -14.60
CA LEU A 40 -4.05 -6.94 -15.09
C LEU A 40 -3.73 -6.59 -16.54
N ASN A 41 -2.45 -6.55 -16.89
CA ASN A 41 -2.02 -6.30 -18.26
C ASN A 41 -2.51 -7.40 -19.20
N GLN A 42 -2.45 -8.65 -18.78
CA GLN A 42 -2.94 -9.77 -19.58
C GLN A 42 -4.45 -9.68 -19.79
N ILE A 43 -5.20 -9.32 -18.74
CA ILE A 43 -6.65 -9.15 -18.84
C ILE A 43 -6.97 -8.04 -19.84
N GLN A 44 -6.24 -6.94 -19.79
CA GLN A 44 -6.45 -5.82 -20.70
C GLN A 44 -6.23 -6.23 -22.15
N VAL A 45 -5.17 -7.00 -22.41
CA VAL A 45 -4.89 -7.49 -23.76
C VAL A 45 -6.03 -8.38 -24.25
N LEU A 46 -6.52 -9.29 -23.40
CA LEU A 46 -7.64 -10.14 -23.77
C LEU A 46 -8.91 -9.34 -24.02
N HIS A 47 -9.14 -8.31 -23.23
CA HIS A 47 -10.30 -7.45 -23.41
C HIS A 47 -10.25 -6.72 -24.76
N GLU A 48 -9.08 -6.29 -25.19
CA GLU A 48 -8.90 -5.64 -26.49
C GLU A 48 -9.13 -6.58 -27.64
N VAL A 49 -8.71 -7.85 -27.48
CA VAL A 49 -8.87 -8.86 -28.52
C VAL A 49 -10.31 -9.40 -28.60
N GLN A 50 -10.95 -9.51 -27.44
CA GLN A 50 -12.31 -10.08 -27.34
C GLN A 50 -13.18 -9.22 -26.41
N PRO A 51 -13.58 -8.02 -26.87
CA PRO A 51 -14.27 -7.10 -25.96
C PRO A 51 -15.70 -7.52 -25.58
N GLU A 52 -16.28 -8.48 -26.26
CA GLU A 52 -17.70 -8.80 -26.11
C GLU A 52 -18.02 -10.02 -25.26
N THR A 53 -17.00 -10.73 -24.77
CA THR A 53 -17.25 -11.92 -23.98
C THR A 53 -17.33 -11.59 -22.50
N LYS A 54 -18.44 -11.01 -22.10
CA LYS A 54 -18.75 -10.88 -20.67
C LYS A 54 -19.67 -12.00 -20.29
N GLU A 55 -19.13 -12.97 -19.60
CA GLU A 55 -19.95 -14.00 -18.97
C GLU A 55 -20.49 -13.42 -17.67
N GLN A 56 -21.74 -13.78 -17.35
CA GLN A 56 -22.36 -13.35 -16.10
C GLN A 56 -21.50 -13.70 -14.89
N HIS A 57 -20.81 -14.82 -14.98
CA HIS A 57 -19.93 -15.31 -13.93
C HIS A 57 -18.73 -14.38 -13.69
N GLU A 58 -18.27 -13.70 -14.72
CA GLU A 58 -17.16 -12.74 -14.60
C GLU A 58 -17.57 -11.52 -13.80
N GLU A 59 -18.80 -11.08 -13.93
CA GLU A 59 -19.28 -9.93 -13.17
C GLU A 59 -19.29 -10.21 -11.66
N GLU A 60 -19.68 -11.42 -11.29
CA GLU A 60 -19.66 -11.84 -9.89
C GLU A 60 -18.23 -11.89 -9.36
N LEU A 61 -17.30 -12.42 -10.16
CA LEU A 61 -15.90 -12.50 -9.78
C LEU A 61 -15.28 -11.10 -9.64
N VAL A 62 -15.62 -10.20 -10.56
CA VAL A 62 -15.13 -8.83 -10.51
C VAL A 62 -15.67 -8.11 -9.27
N THR A 63 -16.92 -8.33 -8.93
CA THR A 63 -17.54 -7.76 -7.74
C THR A 63 -16.85 -8.28 -6.48
N GLU A 64 -16.57 -9.56 -6.42
CA GLU A 64 -15.85 -10.17 -5.29
C GLU A 64 -14.46 -9.55 -5.17
N LEU A 65 -13.74 -9.46 -6.29
CA LEU A 65 -12.40 -8.88 -6.33
C LEU A 65 -12.42 -7.44 -5.81
N LYS A 66 -13.36 -6.64 -6.29
CA LYS A 66 -13.47 -5.24 -5.87
C LYS A 66 -13.72 -5.11 -4.37
N THR A 67 -14.59 -5.95 -3.83
CA THR A 67 -14.92 -5.92 -2.41
C THR A 67 -13.67 -6.19 -1.57
N ILE A 68 -12.92 -7.23 -1.93
CA ILE A 68 -11.70 -7.59 -1.19
C ILE A 68 -10.64 -6.49 -1.35
N ASP A 69 -10.49 -6.00 -2.56
CA ASP A 69 -9.46 -5.00 -2.89
C ASP A 69 -9.73 -3.69 -2.15
N ASP A 70 -10.98 -3.25 -2.09
CA ASP A 70 -11.35 -2.04 -1.37
C ASP A 70 -11.09 -2.18 0.13
N ALA A 71 -11.43 -3.33 0.70
CA ALA A 71 -11.17 -3.59 2.12
C ALA A 71 -9.66 -3.59 2.39
N ASN A 72 -8.88 -4.21 1.51
CA ASN A 72 -7.43 -4.24 1.65
C ASN A 72 -6.83 -2.83 1.56
N ARG A 73 -7.33 -2.03 0.63
CA ARG A 73 -6.83 -0.67 0.48
C ARG A 73 -7.11 0.16 1.73
N MET A 74 -8.30 0.05 2.29
CA MET A 74 -8.64 0.77 3.52
C MET A 74 -7.76 0.33 4.67
N GLU A 75 -7.51 -0.96 4.80
CA GLU A 75 -6.67 -1.48 5.88
C GLU A 75 -5.21 -1.06 5.70
N PHE A 76 -4.72 -1.07 4.46
CA PHE A 76 -3.37 -0.59 4.17
C PHE A 76 -3.22 0.89 4.53
N GLU A 77 -4.21 1.70 4.15
CA GLU A 77 -4.18 3.13 4.46
C GLU A 77 -4.20 3.37 5.97
N ARG A 78 -4.98 2.58 6.70
CA ARG A 78 -5.02 2.68 8.16
C ARG A 78 -3.66 2.38 8.77
N GLN A 79 -3.04 1.29 8.36
CA GLN A 79 -1.72 0.91 8.86
C GLN A 79 -0.66 1.94 8.51
N PHE A 80 -0.75 2.49 7.30
CA PHE A 80 0.19 3.49 6.83
C PHE A 80 0.08 4.78 7.67
N GLU A 81 -1.13 5.20 7.99
CA GLU A 81 -1.35 6.36 8.84
C GLU A 81 -0.81 6.14 10.25
N GLU A 82 -0.95 4.93 10.79
CA GLU A 82 -0.39 4.61 12.10
C GLU A 82 1.14 4.67 12.09
N VAL A 83 1.76 4.16 11.03
CA VAL A 83 3.21 4.22 10.89
C VAL A 83 3.68 5.67 10.84
N LYS A 84 3.00 6.51 10.07
CA LYS A 84 3.34 7.93 9.98
C LYS A 84 3.22 8.61 11.34
N LYS A 85 2.17 8.29 12.09
CA LYS A 85 1.97 8.84 13.42
C LYS A 85 3.11 8.46 14.36
N LYS A 86 3.49 7.19 14.35
CA LYS A 86 4.59 6.69 15.19
C LYS A 86 5.91 7.35 14.82
N LEU A 87 6.15 7.55 13.53
CA LEU A 87 7.36 8.24 13.09
C LEU A 87 7.41 9.66 13.59
N ARG A 88 6.29 10.37 13.58
CA ARG A 88 6.23 11.73 14.11
C ARG A 88 6.53 11.75 15.60
N GLU A 89 5.98 10.80 16.35
CA GLU A 89 6.21 10.69 17.80
C GLU A 89 7.69 10.41 18.09
N VAL A 90 8.29 9.50 17.33
CA VAL A 90 9.71 9.18 17.48
C VAL A 90 10.59 10.40 17.20
N ARG A 91 10.27 11.16 16.17
CA ARG A 91 11.02 12.38 15.84
C ARG A 91 10.93 13.42 16.95
N ILE A 92 9.74 13.57 17.53
CA ILE A 92 9.55 14.52 18.65
C ILE A 92 10.36 14.07 19.86
N MET A 93 10.30 12.79 20.19
CA MET A 93 11.07 12.24 21.31
C MET A 93 12.56 12.41 21.11
N LYS A 94 13.03 12.11 19.91
CA LYS A 94 14.45 12.24 19.57
C LYS A 94 14.91 13.68 19.70
N LYS A 95 14.11 14.62 19.24
CA LYS A 95 14.41 16.04 19.33
C LYS A 95 14.48 16.51 20.79
N ARG A 96 13.56 16.04 21.63
CA ARG A 96 13.59 16.35 23.06
C ARG A 96 14.83 15.79 23.72
N GLU A 97 15.20 14.59 23.36
CA GLU A 97 16.39 13.93 23.90
C GLU A 97 17.65 14.70 23.54
N GLU A 98 17.76 15.15 22.30
CA GLU A 98 18.89 15.96 21.86
C GLU A 98 18.97 17.28 22.61
N GLN A 99 17.86 17.92 22.83
CA GLN A 99 17.82 19.17 23.59
C GLN A 99 18.21 18.97 25.06
N TYR A 100 17.80 17.84 25.62
CA TYR A 100 18.14 17.52 27.01
C TYR A 100 19.61 17.20 27.19
N ASN A 101 20.15 16.40 26.28
CA ASN A 101 21.54 15.93 26.38
C ASN A 101 22.58 16.95 25.92
N ASN A 102 22.20 17.85 25.05
CA ASN A 102 23.12 18.85 24.49
C ASN A 102 22.49 20.25 24.48
N PRO A 103 22.27 20.82 25.67
CA PRO A 103 21.59 22.11 25.74
C PRO A 103 22.34 23.24 25.08
N TYR A 104 23.62 23.08 24.86
CA TYR A 104 24.43 24.11 24.23
C TYR A 104 24.55 23.95 22.72
N ASP A 105 24.05 22.85 22.19
CA ASP A 105 24.07 22.60 20.75
C ASP A 105 22.86 23.15 20.05
N VAL A 106 22.11 23.92 20.77
CA VAL A 106 20.91 24.51 20.21
C VAL A 106 21.28 25.76 19.41
N SER A 107 22.34 25.70 18.80
CA SER A 107 22.64 26.82 17.95
C SER A 107 22.33 26.41 16.56
N TRP A 108 21.94 26.78 16.18
CA TRP A 108 22.06 26.52 14.99
C TRP A 108 21.53 25.83 14.17
N GLU A 109 21.72 25.90 14.36
CA GLU A 109 21.30 25.48 13.37
C GLU A 109 20.40 25.04 12.90
N GLU A 110 20.66 24.97 13.23
CA GLU A 110 20.11 24.53 12.50
C GLU A 110 19.21 24.47 12.15
N GLY A 111 19.44 24.58 12.64
CA GLY A 111 18.85 24.37 11.95
C GLY A 111 18.08 24.62 11.82
N VAL A 112 18.29 24.96 12.29
CA VAL A 112 17.94 25.10 11.71
C VAL A 112 17.43 24.93 11.09
N PHE A 113 17.78 24.75 11.14
CA PHE A 113 17.64 24.31 10.22
C PHE A 113 16.85 23.70 9.80
N PHE A 114 16.88 23.58 10.11
CA PHE A 114 16.52 22.94 9.47
C PHE A 114 15.46 22.95 9.20
N ASP A 115 15.08 22.96 9.47
CA ASP A 115 14.29 23.01 8.94
C ASP A 115 13.60 23.41 8.26
N LYS A 116 13.76 23.54 8.29
CA LYS A 116 13.37 23.99 7.36
C LYS A 116 13.06 23.33 6.37
N LYS A 117 13.35 22.96 6.32
CA LYS A 117 13.19 22.35 5.35
C LYS A 117 12.32 21.43 5.45
N GLU A 118 12.22 21.53 6.22
CA GLU A 118 11.64 20.89 6.08
C GLU A 118 10.64 20.78 6.09
N THR A 119 10.57 20.95 6.50
CA THR A 119 9.92 20.89 6.20
C THR A 119 9.33 20.90 5.71
N ARG A 120 9.40 20.78 5.74
CA ARG A 120 9.09 20.86 5.03
C ARG A 120 8.69 20.30 4.45
#